data_41baacef19513b8581ff266a6d206f16
#
_entry.id   41baacef19513b8581ff266a6d206f16
#
_cell.length_a   1.000
_cell.length_b   1.000
_cell.length_c   1.000
_cell.angle_alpha   90.00
_cell.angle_beta   90.00
_cell.angle_gamma   90.00
#
_symmetry.space_group_name_H-M   'P 1'
#
loop_
_entity.id
_entity.type
_entity.pdbx_description
1 polymer ?
#
loop_
_entity_poly.entity_id
_entity_poly.type
_entity_poly.pdbx_seq_one_letter_code
_entity_poly.pdbx_strand_id
1 'polypeptide(L)'
;MHLDLPQLIKSLGYFGVWAIVFAESGLLIGFFLPGDSLLFTAGFVASQNLLNIWVLIIGAFICAVLGDNVGYVTGHKFGRRLFNKEDSWLFHKKHLVKTQNFYHQHGKKTVVLARFLPIVRTFAPIVAGIGAMHYRTFMSYNLIGGFLWTFGITLLGFFLGKSLPPEQVDKYLLPIIGLIIVISLVPSIIHLVQENRASKR
;
A
#
# COMPACT_ATOMS: atom_id res chain seq x y z
N MET A 1 27.01 15.40 23.12
CA MET A 1 25.84 14.69 22.60
C MET A 1 26.25 14.12 21.25
N HIS A 2 26.81 12.89 21.24
CA HIS A 2 27.22 12.25 19.98
C HIS A 2 25.96 11.77 19.29
N LEU A 3 25.62 12.42 18.17
CA LEU A 3 24.63 11.92 17.22
C LEU A 3 25.16 10.61 16.65
N ASP A 4 24.58 9.50 17.06
CA ASP A 4 24.91 8.18 16.56
C ASP A 4 24.28 8.04 15.16
N LEU A 5 25.04 8.47 14.14
CA LEU A 5 24.65 8.46 12.73
C LEU A 5 24.05 7.12 12.28
N PRO A 6 24.63 5.95 12.63
CA PRO A 6 24.02 4.65 12.32
C PRO A 6 22.62 4.46 12.91
N GLN A 7 22.38 4.90 14.15
CA GLN A 7 21.07 4.82 14.79
C GLN A 7 20.08 5.77 14.12
N LEU A 8 20.51 6.97 13.75
CA LEU A 8 19.70 7.94 13.02
C LEU A 8 19.26 7.40 11.66
N ILE A 9 20.20 6.82 10.90
CA ILE A 9 19.90 6.20 9.59
C ILE A 9 18.94 5.03 9.73
N LYS A 10 19.14 4.17 10.75
CA LYS A 10 18.21 3.07 11.05
C LYS A 10 16.81 3.58 11.40
N SER A 11 16.72 4.58 12.27
CA SER A 11 15.44 5.15 12.69
C SER A 11 14.70 5.81 11.52
N LEU A 12 15.39 6.62 10.72
CA LEU A 12 14.81 7.23 9.52
C LEU A 12 14.34 6.17 8.51
N GLY A 13 15.06 5.07 8.37
CA GLY A 13 14.66 3.95 7.52
C GLY A 13 13.31 3.34 7.94
N TYR A 14 13.11 3.06 9.22
CA TYR A 14 11.83 2.57 9.73
C TYR A 14 10.71 3.59 9.53
N PHE A 15 10.90 4.82 9.99
CA PHE A 15 9.89 5.86 9.89
C PHE A 15 9.54 6.19 8.44
N GLY A 16 10.52 6.22 7.55
CA GLY A 16 10.30 6.45 6.12
C GLY A 16 9.42 5.36 5.51
N VAL A 17 9.74 4.09 5.76
CA VAL A 17 8.93 2.96 5.27
C VAL A 17 7.52 3.02 5.85
N TRP A 18 7.37 3.22 7.15
CA TRP A 18 6.06 3.26 7.80
C TRP A 18 5.20 4.43 7.34
N ALA A 19 5.79 5.62 7.16
CA ALA A 19 5.09 6.80 6.67
C ALA A 19 4.59 6.59 5.24
N ILE A 20 5.41 6.00 4.36
CA ILE A 20 5.01 5.71 2.98
C ILE A 20 3.91 4.63 2.95
N VAL A 21 4.03 3.56 3.72
CA VAL A 21 3.01 2.51 3.84
C VAL A 21 1.69 3.09 4.35
N PHE A 22 1.74 3.96 5.37
CA PHE A 22 0.55 4.65 5.88
C PHE A 22 -0.08 5.54 4.80
N ALA A 23 0.72 6.36 4.12
CA ALA A 23 0.24 7.27 3.10
C ALA A 23 -0.35 6.53 1.90
N GLU A 24 0.28 5.43 1.47
CA GLU A 24 -0.21 4.59 0.39
C GLU A 24 -1.54 3.91 0.71
N SER A 25 -1.69 3.40 1.94
CA SER A 25 -2.92 2.72 2.37
C SER A 25 -4.05 3.70 2.68
N GLY A 26 -3.74 4.92 3.18
CA GLY A 26 -4.74 5.83 3.74
C GLY A 26 -5.11 7.02 2.87
N LEU A 27 -4.24 7.42 1.96
CA LEU A 27 -4.42 8.62 1.15
C LEU A 27 -4.66 8.25 -0.31
N LEU A 28 -5.59 8.96 -0.98
CA LEU A 28 -5.84 8.77 -2.41
C LEU A 28 -4.59 8.99 -3.28
N ILE A 29 -3.71 9.88 -2.86
CA ILE A 29 -2.41 10.14 -3.48
C ILE A 29 -1.46 8.93 -3.35
N GLY A 30 -1.71 8.05 -2.37
CA GLY A 30 -0.91 6.86 -2.13
C GLY A 30 -0.88 5.87 -3.28
N PHE A 31 -1.85 5.94 -4.20
CA PHE A 31 -1.84 5.15 -5.44
C PHE A 31 -0.52 5.29 -6.24
N PHE A 32 0.15 6.43 -6.15
CA PHE A 32 1.43 6.68 -6.83
C PHE A 32 2.66 6.21 -6.03
N LEU A 33 2.47 5.79 -4.78
CA LEU A 33 3.57 5.37 -3.93
C LEU A 33 3.89 3.88 -4.12
N PRO A 34 5.18 3.52 -4.21
CA PRO A 34 5.61 2.15 -4.51
C PRO A 34 5.73 1.28 -3.23
N GLY A 35 4.65 1.08 -2.46
CA GLY A 35 4.71 0.41 -1.16
C GLY A 35 5.10 -1.07 -1.24
N ASP A 36 4.65 -1.79 -2.27
CA ASP A 36 5.03 -3.19 -2.46
C ASP A 36 6.55 -3.32 -2.63
N SER A 37 7.12 -2.48 -3.51
CA SER A 37 8.56 -2.45 -3.76
C SER A 37 9.32 -1.99 -2.54
N LEU A 38 8.77 -1.01 -1.82
CA LEU A 38 9.39 -0.49 -0.61
C LEU A 38 9.45 -1.56 0.48
N LEU A 39 8.36 -2.29 0.73
CA LEU A 39 8.32 -3.38 1.72
C LEU A 39 9.24 -4.53 1.33
N PHE A 40 9.25 -4.90 0.06
CA PHE A 40 10.16 -5.93 -0.45
C PHE A 40 11.62 -5.53 -0.28
N THR A 41 11.97 -4.29 -0.70
CA THR A 41 13.34 -3.75 -0.57
C THR A 41 13.75 -3.62 0.89
N ALA A 42 12.87 -3.13 1.76
CA ALA A 42 13.15 -3.02 3.19
C ALA A 42 13.36 -4.40 3.83
N GLY A 43 12.59 -5.41 3.42
CA GLY A 43 12.80 -6.80 3.81
C GLY A 43 14.17 -7.33 3.35
N PHE A 44 14.54 -7.05 2.10
CA PHE A 44 15.85 -7.40 1.56
C PHE A 44 16.98 -6.74 2.36
N VAL A 45 16.89 -5.44 2.65
CA VAL A 45 17.86 -4.71 3.47
C VAL A 45 17.94 -5.27 4.90
N ALA A 46 16.79 -5.69 5.47
CA ALA A 46 16.77 -6.33 6.77
C ALA A 46 17.50 -7.68 6.79
N SER A 47 17.55 -8.42 5.67
CA SER A 47 18.31 -9.66 5.55
C SER A 47 19.83 -9.46 5.72
N GLN A 48 20.31 -8.25 5.46
CA GLN A 48 21.71 -7.83 5.64
C GLN A 48 22.02 -7.32 7.05
N ASN A 49 21.13 -7.55 8.03
CA ASN A 49 21.23 -7.11 9.43
C ASN A 49 21.27 -5.57 9.63
N LEU A 50 20.93 -4.80 8.60
CA LEU A 50 20.83 -3.33 8.69
C LEU A 50 19.56 -2.89 9.43
N LEU A 51 18.47 -3.65 9.30
CA LEU A 51 17.20 -3.43 9.96
C LEU A 51 16.74 -4.69 10.69
N ASN A 52 16.04 -4.52 11.81
CA ASN A 52 15.38 -5.63 12.46
C ASN A 52 14.06 -5.94 11.73
N ILE A 53 13.94 -7.14 11.19
CA ILE A 53 12.80 -7.56 10.37
C ILE A 53 11.48 -7.49 11.14
N TRP A 54 11.46 -7.84 12.42
CA TRP A 54 10.23 -7.84 13.23
C TRP A 54 9.74 -6.42 13.51
N VAL A 55 10.65 -5.51 13.86
CA VAL A 55 10.33 -4.09 14.07
C VAL A 55 9.77 -3.49 12.78
N LEU A 56 10.40 -3.79 11.65
CA LEU A 56 9.97 -3.33 10.32
C LEU A 56 8.55 -3.80 10.00
N ILE A 57 8.29 -5.11 10.12
CA ILE A 57 7.01 -5.73 9.76
C ILE A 57 5.89 -5.24 10.68
N ILE A 58 6.12 -5.25 12.00
CA ILE A 58 5.08 -4.85 12.97
C ILE A 58 4.69 -3.39 12.76
N GLY A 59 5.67 -2.50 12.60
CA GLY A 59 5.37 -1.09 12.35
C GLY A 59 4.69 -0.87 11.01
N ALA A 60 5.12 -1.55 9.94
CA ALA A 60 4.48 -1.49 8.64
C ALA A 60 3.02 -2.00 8.70
N PHE A 61 2.78 -3.11 9.41
CA PHE A 61 1.44 -3.64 9.62
C PHE A 61 0.52 -2.65 10.34
N ILE A 62 1.00 -2.05 11.45
CA ILE A 62 0.24 -1.04 12.19
C ILE A 62 -0.07 0.15 11.28
N CYS A 63 0.92 0.66 10.55
CA CYS A 63 0.75 1.80 9.64
C CYS A 63 -0.21 1.49 8.47
N ALA A 64 -0.15 0.28 7.91
CA ALA A 64 -1.09 -0.15 6.88
C ALA A 64 -2.54 -0.20 7.38
N VAL A 65 -2.74 -0.79 8.56
CA VAL A 65 -4.06 -0.89 9.19
C VAL A 65 -4.61 0.50 9.55
N LEU A 66 -3.78 1.39 10.11
CA LEU A 66 -4.17 2.76 10.44
C LEU A 66 -4.48 3.58 9.18
N GLY A 67 -3.68 3.44 8.12
CA GLY A 67 -3.92 4.08 6.83
C GLY A 67 -5.30 3.70 6.28
N ASP A 68 -5.60 2.42 6.18
CA ASP A 68 -6.91 1.95 5.72
C ASP A 68 -8.06 2.47 6.58
N ASN A 69 -7.86 2.57 7.90
CA ASN A 69 -8.86 3.16 8.79
C ASN A 69 -9.13 4.63 8.45
N VAL A 70 -8.09 5.41 8.16
CA VAL A 70 -8.25 6.79 7.69
C VAL A 70 -9.04 6.82 6.39
N GLY A 71 -8.72 5.96 5.43
CA GLY A 71 -9.47 5.80 4.19
C GLY A 71 -10.95 5.46 4.42
N TYR A 72 -11.23 4.46 5.28
CA TYR A 72 -12.59 4.07 5.64
C TYR A 72 -13.38 5.21 6.29
N VAL A 73 -12.80 5.89 7.30
CA VAL A 73 -13.47 7.00 8.00
C VAL A 73 -13.72 8.16 7.04
N THR A 74 -12.77 8.45 6.17
CA THR A 74 -12.90 9.49 5.13
C THR A 74 -14.06 9.14 4.20
N GLY A 75 -14.11 7.90 3.71
CA GLY A 75 -15.21 7.41 2.88
C GLY A 75 -16.57 7.48 3.60
N HIS A 76 -16.63 7.07 4.86
CA HIS A 76 -17.84 7.07 5.65
C HIS A 76 -18.38 8.49 5.94
N LYS A 77 -17.48 9.43 6.28
CA LYS A 77 -17.86 10.81 6.62
C LYS A 77 -18.17 11.65 5.39
N PHE A 78 -17.35 11.54 4.36
CA PHE A 78 -17.42 12.40 3.18
C PHE A 78 -18.15 11.75 2.00
N GLY A 79 -18.31 10.43 2.00
CA GLY A 79 -18.90 9.69 0.90
C GLY A 79 -20.31 10.19 0.55
N ARG A 80 -21.16 10.45 1.55
CA ARG A 80 -22.51 10.98 1.33
C ARG A 80 -22.49 12.37 0.68
N ARG A 81 -21.49 13.22 0.98
CA ARG A 81 -21.36 14.55 0.37
C ARG A 81 -20.85 14.47 -1.08
N LEU A 82 -20.04 13.46 -1.39
CA LEU A 82 -19.55 13.19 -2.75
C LEU A 82 -20.67 12.69 -3.67
N PHE A 83 -21.66 11.96 -3.15
CA PHE A 83 -22.83 11.51 -3.91
C PHE A 83 -23.75 12.67 -4.36
N ASN A 84 -23.73 13.79 -3.66
CA ASN A 84 -24.59 14.95 -3.96
C ASN A 84 -23.95 15.96 -4.94
N LYS A 85 -22.68 15.77 -5.32
CA LYS A 85 -22.03 16.62 -6.33
C LYS A 85 -22.13 15.97 -7.71
N GLU A 86 -22.25 16.81 -8.73
CA GLU A 86 -22.19 16.41 -10.14
C GLU A 86 -20.86 15.70 -10.44
N ASP A 87 -20.84 14.83 -11.45
CA ASP A 87 -19.69 14.03 -11.83
C ASP A 87 -18.43 14.90 -11.95
N SER A 88 -17.42 14.58 -11.13
CA SER A 88 -16.11 15.25 -11.15
C SER A 88 -15.10 14.33 -11.81
N TRP A 89 -14.06 14.89 -12.44
CA TRP A 89 -13.01 14.17 -13.17
C TRP A 89 -12.38 13.00 -12.38
N LEU A 90 -12.34 13.08 -11.05
CA LEU A 90 -11.83 12.02 -10.17
C LEU A 90 -12.93 11.07 -9.63
N PHE A 91 -14.21 11.45 -9.67
CA PHE A 91 -15.29 10.70 -9.04
C PHE A 91 -16.52 10.64 -9.96
N HIS A 92 -16.62 9.53 -10.69
CA HIS A 92 -17.81 9.21 -11.46
C HIS A 92 -18.75 8.32 -10.64
N LYS A 93 -20.00 8.71 -10.48
CA LYS A 93 -21.07 7.90 -9.81
C LYS A 93 -21.10 6.46 -10.33
N LYS A 94 -20.79 6.26 -11.60
CA LYS A 94 -20.73 4.95 -12.26
C LYS A 94 -19.68 4.02 -11.64
N HIS A 95 -18.52 4.55 -11.19
CA HIS A 95 -17.48 3.76 -10.53
C HIS A 95 -17.89 3.35 -9.11
N LEU A 96 -18.60 4.22 -8.39
CA LEU A 96 -19.15 3.93 -7.06
C LEU A 96 -20.20 2.82 -7.11
N VAL A 97 -21.15 2.91 -8.02
CA VAL A 97 -22.18 1.87 -8.21
C VAL A 97 -21.54 0.53 -8.62
N LYS A 98 -20.53 0.59 -9.50
CA LYS A 98 -19.77 -0.61 -9.90
C LYS A 98 -19.08 -1.26 -8.70
N THR A 99 -18.50 -0.47 -7.81
CA THR A 99 -17.79 -0.96 -6.63
C THR A 99 -18.75 -1.46 -5.56
N GLN A 100 -19.89 -0.80 -5.35
CA GLN A 100 -20.95 -1.31 -4.46
C GLN A 100 -21.48 -2.66 -4.96
N ASN A 101 -21.77 -2.79 -6.25
CA ASN A 101 -22.19 -4.05 -6.84
C ASN A 101 -21.11 -5.13 -6.72
N PHE A 102 -19.84 -4.77 -6.86
CA PHE A 102 -18.73 -5.69 -6.67
C PHE A 102 -18.66 -6.20 -5.21
N TYR A 103 -18.82 -5.32 -4.23
CA TYR A 103 -18.90 -5.72 -2.81
C TYR A 103 -20.13 -6.56 -2.51
N HIS A 104 -21.28 -6.26 -3.15
CA HIS A 104 -22.49 -7.06 -3.00
C HIS A 104 -22.35 -8.47 -3.60
N GLN A 105 -21.71 -8.59 -4.75
CA GLN A 105 -21.52 -9.87 -5.44
C GLN A 105 -20.41 -10.73 -4.84
N HIS A 106 -19.27 -10.14 -4.44
CA HIS A 106 -18.08 -10.88 -3.99
C HIS A 106 -17.91 -10.90 -2.48
N GLY A 107 -18.77 -10.16 -1.75
CA GLY A 107 -18.85 -10.17 -0.30
C GLY A 107 -17.65 -9.58 0.42
N LYS A 108 -17.57 -9.87 1.69
CA LYS A 108 -16.62 -9.28 2.64
C LYS A 108 -15.15 -9.64 2.35
N LYS A 109 -14.89 -10.78 1.71
CA LYS A 109 -13.55 -11.27 1.33
C LYS A 109 -12.85 -10.33 0.33
N THR A 110 -13.62 -9.52 -0.38
CA THR A 110 -13.11 -8.54 -1.34
C THR A 110 -12.13 -7.54 -0.70
N VAL A 111 -12.32 -7.18 0.56
CA VAL A 111 -11.40 -6.27 1.27
C VAL A 111 -9.99 -6.86 1.35
N VAL A 112 -9.87 -8.18 1.59
CA VAL A 112 -8.57 -8.86 1.60
C VAL A 112 -7.99 -8.97 0.19
N LEU A 113 -8.80 -9.41 -0.78
CA LEU A 113 -8.36 -9.59 -2.15
C LEU A 113 -7.97 -8.27 -2.83
N ALA A 114 -8.68 -7.20 -2.50
CA ALA A 114 -8.40 -5.86 -2.99
C ALA A 114 -6.96 -5.40 -2.67
N ARG A 115 -6.38 -5.83 -1.55
CA ARG A 115 -5.02 -5.48 -1.17
C ARG A 115 -3.93 -5.99 -2.11
N PHE A 116 -4.21 -7.08 -2.82
CA PHE A 116 -3.28 -7.65 -3.80
C PHE A 116 -3.39 -7.00 -5.19
N LEU A 117 -4.34 -6.08 -5.36
CA LEU A 117 -4.51 -5.31 -6.60
C LEU A 117 -4.12 -3.85 -6.34
N PRO A 118 -3.00 -3.36 -6.87
CA PRO A 118 -2.42 -2.06 -6.49
C PRO A 118 -3.39 -0.88 -6.56
N ILE A 119 -4.21 -0.81 -7.61
CA ILE A 119 -5.20 0.25 -7.79
C ILE A 119 -6.36 0.09 -6.81
N VAL A 120 -6.86 -1.15 -6.68
CA VAL A 120 -8.09 -1.42 -5.92
C VAL A 120 -7.86 -1.24 -4.42
N ARG A 121 -6.66 -1.57 -3.90
CA ARG A 121 -6.36 -1.51 -2.46
C ARG A 121 -6.49 -0.11 -1.88
N THR A 122 -6.05 0.92 -2.60
CA THR A 122 -6.11 2.31 -2.14
C THR A 122 -7.56 2.82 -2.06
N PHE A 123 -8.40 2.38 -2.98
CA PHE A 123 -9.81 2.77 -3.03
C PHE A 123 -10.71 1.89 -2.15
N ALA A 124 -10.34 0.64 -1.91
CA ALA A 124 -11.17 -0.34 -1.20
C ALA A 124 -11.63 0.13 0.19
N PRO A 125 -10.77 0.70 1.07
CA PRO A 125 -11.18 1.21 2.37
C PRO A 125 -12.18 2.37 2.25
N ILE A 126 -11.93 3.30 1.33
CA ILE A 126 -12.79 4.47 1.11
C ILE A 126 -14.16 4.02 0.62
N VAL A 127 -14.20 3.10 -0.33
CA VAL A 127 -15.44 2.56 -0.87
C VAL A 127 -16.19 1.71 0.15
N ALA A 128 -15.49 0.95 1.00
CA ALA A 128 -16.11 0.25 2.13
C ALA A 128 -16.77 1.24 3.09
N GLY A 129 -16.14 2.39 3.33
CA GLY A 129 -16.71 3.47 4.13
C GLY A 129 -17.94 4.13 3.48
N ILE A 130 -17.87 4.43 2.19
CA ILE A 130 -18.99 4.99 1.41
C ILE A 130 -20.17 4.01 1.37
N GLY A 131 -19.89 2.71 1.17
CA GLY A 131 -20.89 1.65 1.16
C GLY A 131 -21.47 1.31 2.55
N ALA A 132 -21.09 2.06 3.59
CA ALA A 132 -21.51 1.86 4.97
C ALA A 132 -21.29 0.41 5.47
N MET A 133 -20.20 -0.23 5.03
CA MET A 133 -19.81 -1.55 5.55
C MET A 133 -19.67 -1.46 7.07
N HIS A 134 -20.17 -2.47 7.79
CA HIS A 134 -20.05 -2.49 9.24
C HIS A 134 -18.58 -2.47 9.69
N TYR A 135 -18.20 -1.51 10.55
CA TYR A 135 -16.80 -1.27 10.92
C TYR A 135 -16.07 -2.50 11.46
N ARG A 136 -16.71 -3.32 12.30
CA ARG A 136 -16.11 -4.57 12.81
C ARG A 136 -15.76 -5.53 11.68
N THR A 137 -16.62 -5.61 10.66
CA THR A 137 -16.37 -6.44 9.49
C THR A 137 -15.19 -5.90 8.69
N PHE A 138 -15.19 -4.60 8.39
CA PHE A 138 -14.07 -3.94 7.71
C PHE A 138 -12.75 -4.19 8.46
N MET A 139 -12.72 -3.93 9.77
CA MET A 139 -11.53 -4.08 10.60
C MET A 139 -10.98 -5.52 10.59
N SER A 140 -11.85 -6.53 10.71
CA SER A 140 -11.41 -7.93 10.68
C SER A 140 -10.70 -8.28 9.38
N TYR A 141 -11.28 -7.88 8.24
CA TYR A 141 -10.67 -8.14 6.93
C TYR A 141 -9.46 -7.24 6.66
N ASN A 142 -9.44 -6.02 7.20
CA ASN A 142 -8.30 -5.13 7.16
C ASN A 142 -7.09 -5.71 7.91
N LEU A 143 -7.30 -6.26 9.11
CA LEU A 143 -6.25 -6.92 9.88
C LEU A 143 -5.69 -8.13 9.13
N ILE A 144 -6.55 -9.01 8.62
CA ILE A 144 -6.13 -10.21 7.88
C ILE A 144 -5.37 -9.81 6.63
N GLY A 145 -5.92 -8.92 5.81
CA GLY A 145 -5.31 -8.46 4.57
C GLY A 145 -4.00 -7.72 4.81
N GLY A 146 -3.97 -6.83 5.83
CA GLY A 146 -2.77 -6.11 6.25
C GLY A 146 -1.66 -7.04 6.70
N PHE A 147 -1.99 -8.03 7.51
CA PHE A 147 -1.05 -9.07 7.94
C PHE A 147 -0.47 -9.82 6.73
N LEU A 148 -1.32 -10.42 5.90
CA LEU A 148 -0.88 -11.19 4.74
C LEU A 148 0.01 -10.36 3.79
N TRP A 149 -0.36 -9.12 3.58
CA TRP A 149 0.38 -8.24 2.67
C TRP A 149 1.73 -7.81 3.25
N THR A 150 1.76 -7.22 4.46
CA THR A 150 3.00 -6.70 5.04
C THR A 150 3.98 -7.82 5.36
N PHE A 151 3.51 -8.91 5.98
CA PHE A 151 4.35 -10.08 6.29
C PHE A 151 4.80 -10.78 5.00
N GLY A 152 3.88 -11.04 4.07
CA GLY A 152 4.18 -11.78 2.85
C GLY A 152 5.26 -11.09 2.03
N ILE A 153 5.06 -9.81 1.68
CA ILE A 153 6.00 -9.10 0.81
C ILE A 153 7.33 -8.85 1.51
N THR A 154 7.31 -8.44 2.79
CA THR A 154 8.55 -8.14 3.50
C THR A 154 9.38 -9.41 3.73
N LEU A 155 8.74 -10.53 4.09
CA LEU A 155 9.44 -11.81 4.25
C LEU A 155 9.95 -12.37 2.92
N LEU A 156 9.23 -12.18 1.82
CA LEU A 156 9.73 -12.56 0.49
C LEU A 156 11.05 -11.83 0.17
N GLY A 157 11.09 -10.52 0.39
CA GLY A 157 12.33 -9.74 0.24
C GLY A 157 13.45 -10.21 1.15
N PHE A 158 13.12 -10.48 2.43
CA PHE A 158 14.08 -10.96 3.42
C PHE A 158 14.68 -12.33 3.07
N PHE A 159 13.86 -13.31 2.69
CA PHE A 159 14.35 -14.64 2.33
C PHE A 159 15.13 -14.60 1.01
N LEU A 160 14.69 -13.79 0.04
CA LEU A 160 15.48 -13.62 -1.18
C LEU A 160 16.87 -13.05 -0.86
N GLY A 161 16.94 -12.01 -0.01
CA GLY A 161 18.22 -11.43 0.39
C GLY A 161 19.12 -12.41 1.16
N LYS A 162 18.55 -13.31 1.95
CA LYS A 162 19.31 -14.40 2.61
C LYS A 162 19.79 -15.50 1.67
N SER A 163 19.11 -15.70 0.56
CA SER A 163 19.47 -16.72 -0.44
C SER A 163 20.64 -16.29 -1.34
N LEU A 164 20.97 -14.99 -1.34
CA LEU A 164 22.09 -14.46 -2.13
C LEU A 164 23.38 -14.55 -1.33
N PRO A 165 24.51 -15.00 -1.96
CA PRO A 165 25.82 -14.97 -1.33
C PRO A 165 26.19 -13.51 -0.96
N PRO A 166 26.83 -13.27 0.21
CA PRO A 166 27.18 -11.92 0.66
C PRO A 166 28.00 -11.11 -0.35
N GLU A 167 28.89 -11.78 -1.06
CA GLU A 167 29.74 -11.17 -2.09
C GLU A 167 28.97 -10.63 -3.32
N GLN A 168 27.78 -11.18 -3.55
CA GLN A 168 26.92 -10.79 -4.66
C GLN A 168 25.90 -9.73 -4.25
N VAL A 169 25.64 -9.59 -2.95
CA VAL A 169 24.63 -8.65 -2.44
C VAL A 169 25.01 -7.22 -2.84
N ASP A 170 26.24 -6.81 -2.59
CA ASP A 170 26.71 -5.44 -2.93
C ASP A 170 26.61 -5.15 -4.42
N LYS A 171 26.86 -6.17 -5.27
CA LYS A 171 26.79 -6.04 -6.73
C LYS A 171 25.36 -5.94 -7.25
N TYR A 172 24.44 -6.69 -6.66
CA TYR A 172 23.06 -6.80 -7.16
C TYR A 172 22.05 -5.98 -6.37
N LEU A 173 22.41 -5.45 -5.19
CA LEU A 173 21.53 -4.68 -4.32
C LEU A 173 20.92 -3.48 -5.06
N LEU A 174 21.74 -2.60 -5.60
CA LEU A 174 21.28 -1.42 -6.32
C LEU A 174 20.51 -1.75 -7.61
N PRO A 175 20.98 -2.67 -8.48
CA PRO A 175 20.21 -3.12 -9.64
C PRO A 175 18.87 -3.75 -9.29
N ILE A 176 18.80 -4.59 -8.25
CA ILE A 176 17.53 -5.21 -7.80
C ILE A 176 16.57 -4.15 -7.28
N ILE A 177 17.03 -3.25 -6.42
CA ILE A 177 16.22 -2.14 -5.90
C ILE A 177 15.70 -1.29 -7.06
N GLY A 178 16.59 -0.91 -7.99
CA GLY A 178 16.22 -0.12 -9.16
C GLY A 178 15.19 -0.83 -10.05
N LEU A 179 15.39 -2.12 -10.32
CA LEU A 179 14.45 -2.93 -11.10
C LEU A 179 13.07 -3.03 -10.44
N ILE A 180 13.04 -3.26 -9.13
CA ILE A 180 11.79 -3.34 -8.36
C ILE A 180 11.04 -2.01 -8.40
N ILE A 181 11.73 -0.88 -8.22
CA ILE A 181 11.14 0.45 -8.32
C ILE A 181 10.56 0.69 -9.71
N VAL A 182 11.32 0.38 -10.76
CA VAL A 182 10.87 0.53 -12.15
C VAL A 182 9.61 -0.33 -12.41
N ILE A 183 9.64 -1.62 -12.05
CA ILE A 183 8.50 -2.52 -12.25
C ILE A 183 7.24 -2.00 -11.52
N SER A 184 7.40 -1.41 -10.33
CA SER A 184 6.27 -0.88 -9.56
C SER A 184 5.71 0.42 -10.10
N LEU A 185 6.56 1.25 -10.70
CA LEU A 185 6.11 2.52 -11.30
C LEU A 185 5.47 2.33 -12.67
N VAL A 186 5.83 1.27 -13.41
CA VAL A 186 5.30 1.00 -14.76
C VAL A 186 3.77 0.96 -14.80
N PRO A 187 3.05 0.22 -13.96
CA PRO A 187 1.58 0.21 -13.99
C PRO A 187 0.98 1.59 -13.75
N SER A 188 1.53 2.36 -12.81
CA SER A 188 1.07 3.72 -12.50
C SER A 188 1.27 4.68 -13.68
N ILE A 189 2.42 4.59 -14.35
CA ILE A 189 2.73 5.41 -15.52
C ILE A 189 1.84 5.03 -16.72
N ILE A 190 1.65 3.74 -16.98
CA ILE A 190 0.78 3.26 -18.06
C ILE A 190 -0.64 3.78 -17.86
N HIS A 191 -1.16 3.71 -16.64
CA HIS A 191 -2.51 4.19 -16.33
C HIS A 191 -2.65 5.69 -16.57
N LEU A 192 -1.68 6.50 -16.13
CA LEU A 192 -1.64 7.94 -16.38
C LEU A 192 -1.62 8.28 -17.88
N VAL A 193 -0.82 7.55 -18.65
CA VAL A 193 -0.74 7.76 -20.11
C VAL A 193 -2.05 7.37 -20.79
N GLN A 194 -2.72 6.30 -20.37
CA GLN A 194 -4.01 5.87 -20.91
C GLN A 194 -5.14 6.86 -20.59
N GLU A 195 -5.18 7.38 -19.34
CA GLU A 195 -6.17 8.40 -18.96
C GLU A 195 -5.99 9.70 -19.75
N ASN A 196 -4.76 10.16 -19.91
CA ASN A 196 -4.47 11.36 -20.73
C ASN A 196 -4.84 11.18 -22.22
N ARG A 197 -4.80 9.96 -22.74
CA ARG A 197 -5.25 9.68 -24.11
C ARG A 197 -6.79 9.60 -24.24
N ALA A 198 -7.45 9.10 -23.20
CA ALA A 198 -8.92 9.03 -23.17
C ALA A 198 -9.57 10.41 -22.98
N SER A 199 -8.91 11.33 -22.29
CA SER A 199 -9.37 12.72 -22.06
C SER A 199 -9.20 13.63 -23.30
N LYS A 200 -8.41 13.22 -24.30
CA LYS A 200 -8.19 13.96 -25.55
C LYS A 200 -9.06 13.50 -26.73
N ARG A 201 -9.90 12.50 -26.52
CA ARG A 201 -10.94 12.03 -27.45
C ARG A 201 -12.34 12.34 -26.91
#